data_5a67e91713d8887a5171a8b0fb8226bb
#
_entry.id   5a67e91713d8887a5171a8b0fb8226bb
#
_cell.length_a   1.000
_cell.length_b   1.000
_cell.length_c   1.000
_cell.angle_alpha   90.00
_cell.angle_beta   90.00
_cell.angle_gamma   90.00
#
_symmetry.space_group_name_H-M   'P 1'
#
loop_
_entity.id
_entity.type
_entity.pdbx_description
1 polymer ?
#
loop_
_entity_poly.entity_id
_entity_poly.type
_entity_poly.pdbx_seq_one_letter_code
_entity_poly.pdbx_strand_id
1 'polypeptide(L)'
;MKWGIIGAGRIAHRFASSLKHVEGCTLQAVSCRTLQKAETFRNQHHALQAYGDFDAIVNDPQVEAVYISTPHQFHYAWIIKCLQAHKAVLVEKPACLSVEEMQSVIQCAKENHCLFMEAMKCRFTPLYDKVKEVVNENKIGKITQINTSFCNATSIEAIESCYLSDPASLGCLSDLGIYCISWIEDFTKEEMVLKHVYANVKNGVNLYTCAYMQSGEIACVMECGMDREKEKIVTIKGTKGKIVVRPLHRAFQMTVTTDVVEEIEIPYVVDDFYGEIKAFVDCYQQGNIENDHISHAASLRCAEIMEMIQNGLSYDEKTLLLLEKEEKQYHLQEKDIERLGNLLRENQKAYDRIAYVRIYDEVKNAVVYEYIPQGKDKNVLYIAGKRNVLLKTMHSSFYAYVEHELHGTYSDLSFPEYCLSAGAFPIFENGVLRYSVVTSGMHEGQDHALIVQCLSQLNDIPQSDFPYRIV
;
A
#
# COMPACT_ATOMS: atom_id res chain seq x y z
N MET A 1 26.57 17.06 16.73
CA MET A 1 25.11 17.14 16.87
C MET A 1 24.66 16.28 18.06
N LYS A 2 23.84 16.84 18.94
CA LYS A 2 23.31 16.16 20.13
C LYS A 2 21.88 15.68 19.86
N TRP A 3 21.70 14.37 19.87
CA TRP A 3 20.45 13.73 19.51
C TRP A 3 19.58 13.38 20.71
N GLY A 4 18.27 13.61 20.60
CA GLY A 4 17.25 13.03 21.44
C GLY A 4 16.49 11.92 20.71
N ILE A 5 16.03 10.89 21.42
CA ILE A 5 15.18 9.83 20.86
C ILE A 5 13.84 9.84 21.58
N ILE A 6 12.74 10.02 20.84
CA ILE A 6 11.38 9.83 21.33
C ILE A 6 10.90 8.45 20.89
N GLY A 7 10.76 7.53 21.89
CA GLY A 7 10.37 6.13 21.67
C GLY A 7 11.58 5.19 21.61
N ALA A 8 11.74 4.32 22.61
CA ALA A 8 12.82 3.32 22.67
C ALA A 8 12.33 1.94 22.23
N GLY A 9 11.81 1.86 21.00
CA GLY A 9 11.39 0.63 20.33
C GLY A 9 12.55 -0.08 19.63
N ARG A 10 12.22 -1.22 18.97
CA ARG A 10 13.21 -2.01 18.23
C ARG A 10 13.97 -1.19 17.18
N ILE A 11 13.28 -0.27 16.50
CA ILE A 11 13.90 0.54 15.45
C ILE A 11 14.86 1.59 16.04
N ALA A 12 14.53 2.18 17.21
CA ALA A 12 15.41 3.11 17.91
C ALA A 12 16.75 2.46 18.30
N HIS A 13 16.77 1.18 18.66
CA HIS A 13 18.03 0.47 18.95
C HIS A 13 18.93 0.40 17.72
N ARG A 14 18.35 0.20 16.52
CA ARG A 14 19.10 0.18 15.27
C ARG A 14 19.65 1.57 14.94
N PHE A 15 18.80 2.60 15.03
CA PHE A 15 19.21 3.99 14.85
C PHE A 15 20.37 4.36 15.80
N ALA A 16 20.24 4.10 17.10
CA ALA A 16 21.27 4.41 18.09
C ALA A 16 22.59 3.63 17.85
N SER A 17 22.49 2.42 17.32
CA SER A 17 23.69 1.64 16.93
C SER A 17 24.39 2.22 15.74
N SER A 18 23.68 2.68 14.72
CA SER A 18 24.22 3.31 13.53
C SER A 18 24.76 4.73 13.82
N LEU A 19 24.07 5.51 14.66
CA LEU A 19 24.48 6.86 15.07
C LEU A 19 25.90 6.94 15.60
N LYS A 20 26.38 5.90 16.30
CA LYS A 20 27.75 5.83 16.84
C LYS A 20 28.86 5.95 15.80
N HIS A 21 28.53 5.66 14.54
CA HIS A 21 29.47 5.69 13.42
C HIS A 21 29.43 7.02 12.65
N VAL A 22 28.51 7.94 13.02
CA VAL A 22 28.45 9.27 12.42
C VAL A 22 29.25 10.26 13.24
N GLU A 23 30.30 10.77 12.64
CA GLU A 23 31.25 11.68 13.31
C GLU A 23 30.55 12.94 13.86
N GLY A 24 30.97 13.39 15.03
CA GLY A 24 30.40 14.59 15.66
C GLY A 24 29.01 14.43 16.26
N CYS A 25 28.46 13.20 16.29
CA CYS A 25 27.16 12.90 16.87
C CYS A 25 27.28 12.30 18.27
N THR A 26 26.35 12.67 19.14
CA THR A 26 26.19 12.09 20.49
C THR A 26 24.74 11.84 20.78
N LEU A 27 24.43 10.74 21.45
CA LEU A 27 23.10 10.47 21.98
C LEU A 27 22.94 11.18 23.33
N GLN A 28 22.33 12.36 23.30
CA GLN A 28 22.12 13.21 24.46
C GLN A 28 21.05 12.65 25.39
N ALA A 29 19.89 12.26 24.84
CA ALA A 29 18.76 11.85 25.63
C ALA A 29 17.91 10.77 24.94
N VAL A 30 17.23 9.97 25.74
CA VAL A 30 16.17 9.06 25.29
C VAL A 30 14.96 9.20 26.18
N SER A 31 13.75 9.17 25.58
CA SER A 31 12.53 9.17 26.34
C SER A 31 11.58 8.04 25.94
N CYS A 32 10.87 7.54 26.95
CA CYS A 32 9.85 6.50 26.85
C CYS A 32 8.66 6.81 27.73
N ARG A 33 7.56 6.09 27.53
CA ARG A 33 6.39 6.15 28.43
C ARG A 33 6.68 5.75 29.90
N THR A 34 7.78 5.04 30.14
CA THR A 34 8.25 4.67 31.47
C THR A 34 9.73 4.98 31.60
N LEU A 35 10.12 5.58 32.71
CA LEU A 35 11.53 5.92 33.01
C LEU A 35 12.42 4.68 32.99
N GLN A 36 11.98 3.56 33.55
CA GLN A 36 12.73 2.31 33.59
C GLN A 36 13.15 1.83 32.18
N LYS A 37 12.24 1.92 31.19
CA LYS A 37 12.55 1.56 29.80
C LYS A 37 13.56 2.54 29.19
N ALA A 38 13.44 3.83 29.48
CA ALA A 38 14.39 4.83 29.02
C ALA A 38 15.78 4.62 29.63
N GLU A 39 15.87 4.31 30.91
CA GLU A 39 17.14 3.99 31.60
C GLU A 39 17.81 2.74 31.04
N THR A 40 17.04 1.69 30.78
CA THR A 40 17.55 0.47 30.13
C THR A 40 18.19 0.80 28.79
N PHE A 41 17.49 1.57 27.94
CA PHE A 41 17.97 2.01 26.64
C PHE A 41 19.22 2.92 26.78
N ARG A 42 19.20 3.89 27.71
CA ARG A 42 20.32 4.77 28.00
C ARG A 42 21.58 3.96 28.34
N ASN A 43 21.46 2.98 29.22
CA ASN A 43 22.59 2.15 29.66
C ASN A 43 23.15 1.31 28.51
N GLN A 44 22.29 0.79 27.61
CA GLN A 44 22.67 -0.01 26.45
C GLN A 44 23.36 0.81 25.38
N HIS A 45 22.92 2.03 25.13
CA HIS A 45 23.42 2.89 24.04
C HIS A 45 24.26 4.08 24.51
N HIS A 46 24.52 4.18 25.81
CA HIS A 46 25.33 5.24 26.44
C HIS A 46 24.76 6.65 26.21
N ALA A 47 23.43 6.80 26.20
CA ALA A 47 22.80 8.12 26.21
C ALA A 47 23.13 8.83 27.53
N LEU A 48 23.24 10.16 27.51
CA LEU A 48 23.58 10.91 28.72
C LEU A 48 22.40 11.03 29.68
N GLN A 49 21.18 11.20 29.14
CA GLN A 49 19.96 11.38 29.92
C GLN A 49 18.88 10.33 29.54
N ALA A 50 18.00 10.05 30.49
CA ALA A 50 16.82 9.21 30.27
C ALA A 50 15.60 9.89 30.90
N TYR A 51 14.49 9.94 30.15
CA TYR A 51 13.26 10.58 30.58
C TYR A 51 12.08 9.61 30.52
N GLY A 52 11.20 9.66 31.51
CA GLY A 52 9.93 8.93 31.56
C GLY A 52 8.77 9.66 30.90
N ASP A 53 9.06 10.78 30.25
CA ASP A 53 8.12 11.69 29.60
C ASP A 53 8.72 12.25 28.33
N PHE A 54 7.94 12.32 27.26
CA PHE A 54 8.40 12.77 25.94
C PHE A 54 8.58 14.29 25.87
N ASP A 55 7.79 15.09 26.62
CA ASP A 55 7.94 16.54 26.66
C ASP A 55 9.28 16.95 27.27
N ALA A 56 9.89 16.11 28.12
CA ALA A 56 11.21 16.37 28.68
C ALA A 56 12.32 16.48 27.61
N ILE A 57 12.25 15.67 26.53
CA ILE A 57 13.19 15.78 25.40
C ILE A 57 12.96 17.09 24.63
N VAL A 58 11.71 17.45 24.39
CA VAL A 58 11.36 18.69 23.69
C VAL A 58 11.92 19.92 24.43
N ASN A 59 11.86 19.88 25.77
CA ASN A 59 12.29 20.96 26.62
C ASN A 59 13.78 20.91 27.00
N ASP A 60 14.53 19.86 26.68
CA ASP A 60 15.95 19.75 26.95
C ASP A 60 16.76 20.68 26.04
N PRO A 61 17.41 21.75 26.59
CA PRO A 61 18.18 22.70 25.77
C PRO A 61 19.46 22.09 25.19
N GLN A 62 19.89 20.93 25.64
CA GLN A 62 21.06 20.23 25.11
C GLN A 62 20.74 19.38 23.88
N VAL A 63 19.47 19.09 23.62
CA VAL A 63 19.04 18.34 22.44
C VAL A 63 18.93 19.31 21.25
N GLU A 64 19.64 19.01 20.17
CA GLU A 64 19.64 19.79 18.92
C GLU A 64 18.71 19.15 17.87
N ALA A 65 18.72 17.82 17.79
CA ALA A 65 17.90 17.06 16.86
C ALA A 65 17.17 15.92 17.56
N VAL A 66 15.98 15.60 17.10
CA VAL A 66 15.14 14.53 17.66
C VAL A 66 14.84 13.48 16.59
N TYR A 67 15.14 12.21 16.93
CA TYR A 67 14.66 11.05 16.19
C TYR A 67 13.37 10.56 16.82
N ILE A 68 12.28 10.56 16.03
CA ILE A 68 10.95 10.13 16.47
C ILE A 68 10.67 8.72 15.93
N SER A 69 10.43 7.75 16.83
CA SER A 69 10.17 6.35 16.52
C SER A 69 9.04 5.75 17.35
N THR A 70 8.00 6.56 17.55
CA THR A 70 6.72 6.14 18.14
C THR A 70 5.88 5.36 17.10
N PRO A 71 4.74 4.75 17.46
CA PRO A 71 3.75 4.32 16.48
C PRO A 71 3.27 5.49 15.59
N HIS A 72 2.93 5.19 14.34
CA HIS A 72 2.68 6.16 13.27
C HIS A 72 1.67 7.25 13.64
N GLN A 73 0.56 6.90 14.29
CA GLN A 73 -0.50 7.83 14.71
C GLN A 73 -0.05 8.92 15.71
N PHE A 74 1.15 8.79 16.28
CA PHE A 74 1.71 9.78 17.22
C PHE A 74 2.80 10.66 16.62
N HIS A 75 3.23 10.38 15.37
CA HIS A 75 4.32 11.12 14.73
C HIS A 75 4.01 12.60 14.61
N TYR A 76 2.87 12.94 13.98
CA TYR A 76 2.45 14.32 13.75
C TYR A 76 2.56 15.21 14.98
N ALA A 77 1.98 14.78 16.10
CA ALA A 77 1.96 15.58 17.31
C ALA A 77 3.38 15.87 17.86
N TRP A 78 4.27 14.88 17.79
CA TRP A 78 5.64 15.04 18.27
C TRP A 78 6.51 15.82 17.30
N ILE A 79 6.30 15.70 16.00
CA ILE A 79 6.99 16.52 14.99
C ILE A 79 6.69 17.99 15.24
N ILE A 80 5.41 18.36 15.34
CA ILE A 80 4.99 19.76 15.55
C ILE A 80 5.59 20.33 16.84
N LYS A 81 5.52 19.62 17.97
CA LYS A 81 6.11 20.05 19.24
C LYS A 81 7.63 20.28 19.13
N CYS A 82 8.34 19.36 18.48
CA CYS A 82 9.81 19.48 18.31
C CYS A 82 10.17 20.67 17.42
N LEU A 83 9.50 20.85 16.29
CA LEU A 83 9.75 21.97 15.38
C LEU A 83 9.47 23.32 16.03
N GLN A 84 8.35 23.44 16.80
CA GLN A 84 8.02 24.64 17.57
C GLN A 84 9.03 24.93 18.69
N ALA A 85 9.71 23.91 19.21
CA ALA A 85 10.81 24.04 20.16
C ALA A 85 12.18 24.23 19.47
N HIS A 86 12.20 24.54 18.16
CA HIS A 86 13.38 24.71 17.35
C HIS A 86 14.34 23.52 17.36
N LYS A 87 13.80 22.28 17.42
CA LYS A 87 14.56 21.05 17.26
C LYS A 87 14.48 20.57 15.82
N ALA A 88 15.60 20.19 15.24
CA ALA A 88 15.59 19.48 13.96
C ALA A 88 14.97 18.09 14.14
N VAL A 89 14.20 17.61 13.17
CA VAL A 89 13.40 16.38 13.30
C VAL A 89 13.73 15.39 12.18
N LEU A 90 14.16 14.19 12.58
CA LEU A 90 14.15 12.98 11.77
C LEU A 90 13.09 12.05 12.32
N VAL A 91 12.08 11.71 11.53
CA VAL A 91 10.96 10.87 11.98
C VAL A 91 10.85 9.60 11.16
N GLU A 92 10.54 8.47 11.82
CA GLU A 92 10.25 7.22 11.13
C GLU A 92 9.11 7.36 10.11
N LYS A 93 9.22 6.55 9.08
CA LYS A 93 8.20 6.46 8.00
C LYS A 93 6.96 5.68 8.47
N PRO A 94 5.75 6.02 7.97
CA PRO A 94 5.45 7.29 7.34
C PRO A 94 5.48 8.42 8.35
N ALA A 95 5.95 9.58 7.94
CA ALA A 95 6.03 10.72 8.85
C ALA A 95 4.65 11.19 9.30
N CYS A 96 3.66 11.11 8.42
CA CYS A 96 2.25 11.44 8.66
C CYS A 96 1.32 10.41 8.00
N LEU A 97 0.08 10.35 8.47
CA LEU A 97 -0.93 9.43 7.95
C LEU A 97 -1.96 10.11 7.03
N SER A 98 -1.92 11.44 6.92
CA SER A 98 -2.76 12.23 6.02
C SER A 98 -1.97 13.33 5.32
N VAL A 99 -2.52 13.81 4.21
CA VAL A 99 -2.01 14.95 3.45
C VAL A 99 -2.05 16.24 4.30
N GLU A 100 -3.13 16.45 5.05
CA GLU A 100 -3.31 17.62 5.92
C GLU A 100 -2.23 17.69 7.01
N GLU A 101 -1.94 16.56 7.68
CA GLU A 101 -0.86 16.48 8.67
C GLU A 101 0.49 16.80 8.05
N MET A 102 0.80 16.24 6.87
CA MET A 102 2.07 16.48 6.18
C MET A 102 2.23 17.94 5.76
N GLN A 103 1.17 18.56 5.24
CA GLN A 103 1.18 19.99 4.90
C GLN A 103 1.43 20.87 6.12
N SER A 104 0.76 20.57 7.24
CA SER A 104 0.97 21.23 8.54
C SER A 104 2.41 21.11 9.03
N VAL A 105 3.00 19.92 8.95
CA VAL A 105 4.40 19.69 9.35
C VAL A 105 5.37 20.51 8.49
N ILE A 106 5.20 20.48 7.17
CA ILE A 106 6.04 21.23 6.23
C ILE A 106 5.96 22.73 6.50
N GLN A 107 4.75 23.23 6.73
CA GLN A 107 4.53 24.63 7.06
C GLN A 107 5.23 25.01 8.39
N CYS A 108 5.06 24.17 9.42
CA CYS A 108 5.70 24.38 10.74
C CYS A 108 7.24 24.36 10.63
N ALA A 109 7.83 23.46 9.82
CA ALA A 109 9.26 23.41 9.58
C ALA A 109 9.77 24.71 8.92
N LYS A 110 9.05 25.24 7.92
CA LYS A 110 9.36 26.49 7.24
C LYS A 110 9.27 27.69 8.18
N GLU A 111 8.20 27.80 8.94
CA GLU A 111 7.97 28.92 9.87
C GLU A 111 9.02 28.99 10.99
N ASN A 112 9.48 27.84 11.48
CA ASN A 112 10.51 27.76 12.53
C ASN A 112 11.93 27.64 12.00
N HIS A 113 12.15 27.63 10.68
CA HIS A 113 13.43 27.42 10.01
C HIS A 113 14.17 26.18 10.52
N CYS A 114 13.44 25.07 10.73
CA CYS A 114 13.96 23.83 11.27
C CYS A 114 14.05 22.76 10.18
N LEU A 115 15.12 21.95 10.23
CA LEU A 115 15.23 20.77 9.39
C LEU A 115 14.17 19.74 9.80
N PHE A 116 13.34 19.35 8.85
CA PHE A 116 12.43 18.22 8.91
C PHE A 116 12.76 17.22 7.81
N MET A 117 12.93 15.95 8.17
CA MET A 117 13.19 14.86 7.22
C MET A 117 12.47 13.59 7.64
N GLU A 118 11.78 12.96 6.69
CA GLU A 118 11.22 11.63 6.83
C GLU A 118 12.32 10.56 6.67
N ALA A 119 12.39 9.58 7.57
CA ALA A 119 13.41 8.53 7.57
C ALA A 119 13.10 7.45 6.51
N MET A 120 13.22 7.83 5.24
CA MET A 120 13.03 6.94 4.10
C MET A 120 14.36 6.29 3.69
N LYS A 121 14.92 5.49 4.58
CA LYS A 121 16.28 4.92 4.48
C LYS A 121 16.61 4.24 3.15
N CYS A 122 15.64 3.71 2.41
CA CYS A 122 15.89 3.09 1.11
C CYS A 122 16.47 4.07 0.10
N ARG A 123 16.18 5.39 0.22
CA ARG A 123 16.70 6.44 -0.65
C ARG A 123 18.14 6.86 -0.32
N PHE A 124 18.67 6.42 0.81
CA PHE A 124 20.01 6.78 1.31
C PHE A 124 21.01 5.63 1.22
N THR A 125 20.68 4.56 0.51
CA THR A 125 21.65 3.48 0.25
C THR A 125 22.53 3.82 -0.95
N PRO A 126 23.82 3.42 -0.96
CA PRO A 126 24.69 3.70 -2.10
C PRO A 126 24.18 3.10 -3.43
N LEU A 127 23.46 1.99 -3.36
CA LEU A 127 22.84 1.39 -4.54
C LEU A 127 21.71 2.25 -5.11
N TYR A 128 20.97 2.98 -4.27
CA TYR A 128 19.89 3.85 -4.74
C TYR A 128 20.40 4.93 -5.68
N ASP A 129 21.53 5.57 -5.33
CA ASP A 129 22.19 6.55 -6.18
C ASP A 129 22.63 5.94 -7.51
N LYS A 130 23.12 4.69 -7.47
CA LYS A 130 23.50 3.97 -8.69
C LYS A 130 22.31 3.65 -9.59
N VAL A 131 21.13 3.36 -9.02
CA VAL A 131 19.90 3.19 -9.80
C VAL A 131 19.53 4.51 -10.51
N LYS A 132 19.60 5.64 -9.80
CA LYS A 132 19.36 6.98 -10.39
C LYS A 132 20.37 7.30 -11.50
N GLU A 133 21.63 6.96 -11.32
CA GLU A 133 22.68 7.11 -12.33
C GLU A 133 22.33 6.34 -13.61
N VAL A 134 22.02 5.04 -13.49
CA VAL A 134 21.66 4.16 -14.63
C VAL A 134 20.45 4.68 -15.39
N VAL A 135 19.43 5.20 -14.67
CA VAL A 135 18.24 5.81 -15.26
C VAL A 135 18.60 7.12 -15.98
N ASN A 136 19.37 8.00 -15.32
CA ASN A 136 19.78 9.30 -15.88
C ASN A 136 20.70 9.16 -17.10
N GLU A 137 21.53 8.12 -17.15
CA GLU A 137 22.35 7.75 -18.31
C GLU A 137 21.50 7.17 -19.46
N ASN A 138 20.19 7.03 -19.27
CA ASN A 138 19.25 6.48 -20.26
C ASN A 138 19.62 5.04 -20.73
N LYS A 139 20.25 4.24 -19.85
CA LYS A 139 20.65 2.86 -20.19
C LYS A 139 19.45 1.98 -20.51
N ILE A 140 18.37 2.11 -19.74
CA ILE A 140 17.13 1.35 -19.97
C ILE A 140 16.14 2.05 -20.90
N GLY A 141 16.48 3.25 -21.44
CA GLY A 141 15.57 4.08 -22.23
C GLY A 141 14.51 4.78 -21.37
N LYS A 142 13.45 5.29 -22.03
CA LYS A 142 12.32 5.95 -21.35
C LYS A 142 11.58 4.94 -20.46
N ILE A 143 11.35 5.31 -19.19
CA ILE A 143 10.58 4.45 -18.26
C ILE A 143 9.14 4.31 -18.76
N THR A 144 8.63 3.08 -18.76
CA THR A 144 7.26 2.73 -19.19
C THR A 144 6.47 2.05 -18.09
N GLN A 145 7.16 1.40 -17.12
CA GLN A 145 6.50 0.70 -16.03
C GLN A 145 7.37 0.64 -14.78
N ILE A 146 6.75 0.78 -13.61
CA ILE A 146 7.40 0.59 -12.30
C ILE A 146 6.53 -0.36 -11.48
N ASN A 147 7.11 -1.49 -11.07
CA ASN A 147 6.46 -2.46 -10.20
C ASN A 147 7.25 -2.58 -8.90
N THR A 148 6.54 -2.50 -7.78
CA THR A 148 7.12 -2.64 -6.44
C THR A 148 6.36 -3.70 -5.66
N SER A 149 7.08 -4.53 -4.90
CA SER A 149 6.48 -5.54 -4.02
C SER A 149 7.22 -5.59 -2.69
N PHE A 150 6.46 -5.45 -1.60
CA PHE A 150 6.95 -5.66 -0.24
C PHE A 150 5.93 -6.43 0.59
N CYS A 151 5.95 -7.75 0.47
CA CYS A 151 5.15 -8.63 1.31
C CYS A 151 6.06 -9.40 2.29
N ASN A 152 5.63 -9.48 3.55
CA ASN A 152 6.35 -10.15 4.62
C ASN A 152 5.36 -10.84 5.54
N ALA A 153 5.22 -12.16 5.38
CA ALA A 153 4.28 -12.94 6.17
C ALA A 153 4.52 -12.74 7.68
N THR A 154 3.51 -12.27 8.35
CA THR A 154 3.50 -12.03 9.80
C THR A 154 2.30 -12.77 10.38
N SER A 155 2.49 -13.47 11.50
CA SER A 155 1.36 -14.17 12.12
C SER A 155 0.29 -13.20 12.60
N ILE A 156 -0.95 -13.64 12.59
CA ILE A 156 -2.09 -12.80 13.04
C ILE A 156 -1.87 -12.38 14.49
N GLU A 157 -1.39 -13.27 15.36
CA GLU A 157 -1.12 -12.98 16.77
C GLU A 157 -0.05 -11.88 16.93
N ALA A 158 0.96 -11.88 16.05
CA ALA A 158 1.99 -10.84 16.05
C ALA A 158 1.43 -9.48 15.61
N ILE A 159 0.54 -9.46 14.63
CA ILE A 159 -0.16 -8.23 14.19
C ILE A 159 -1.08 -7.73 15.30
N GLU A 160 -1.92 -8.60 15.87
CA GLU A 160 -2.87 -8.26 16.94
C GLU A 160 -2.17 -7.77 18.23
N SER A 161 -0.92 -8.17 18.47
CA SER A 161 -0.12 -7.74 19.62
C SER A 161 0.64 -6.43 19.43
N CYS A 162 0.60 -5.83 18.24
CA CYS A 162 1.32 -4.59 17.94
C CYS A 162 0.37 -3.44 17.52
N TYR A 163 0.91 -2.23 17.43
CA TYR A 163 0.14 -1.03 17.08
C TYR A 163 -0.47 -1.06 15.67
N LEU A 164 0.00 -1.95 14.80
CA LEU A 164 -0.54 -2.11 13.45
C LEU A 164 -1.92 -2.78 13.44
N SER A 165 -2.37 -3.34 14.57
CA SER A 165 -3.73 -3.84 14.74
C SER A 165 -4.78 -2.74 14.89
N ASP A 166 -4.37 -1.51 15.13
CA ASP A 166 -5.25 -0.34 15.15
C ASP A 166 -5.57 0.08 13.70
N PRO A 167 -6.85 0.15 13.29
CA PRO A 167 -7.25 0.62 11.96
C PRO A 167 -6.66 1.99 11.60
N ALA A 168 -6.52 2.88 12.58
CA ALA A 168 -5.89 4.19 12.39
C ALA A 168 -4.43 4.12 11.94
N SER A 169 -3.77 2.98 12.09
CA SER A 169 -2.40 2.77 11.61
C SER A 169 -2.29 2.56 10.09
N LEU A 170 -3.38 2.29 9.38
CA LEU A 170 -3.46 1.87 7.98
C LEU A 170 -2.76 0.53 7.67
N GLY A 171 -2.36 -0.24 8.68
CA GLY A 171 -1.80 -1.59 8.55
C GLY A 171 -0.59 -1.70 7.61
N CYS A 172 -0.62 -2.65 6.66
CA CYS A 172 0.50 -2.87 5.74
C CYS A 172 0.76 -1.71 4.78
N LEU A 173 -0.27 -0.90 4.46
CA LEU A 173 -0.13 0.21 3.52
C LEU A 173 0.85 1.26 4.07
N SER A 174 0.70 1.65 5.33
CA SER A 174 1.60 2.61 5.99
C SER A 174 2.96 2.01 6.36
N ASP A 175 3.00 0.74 6.80
CA ASP A 175 4.25 0.16 7.28
C ASP A 175 5.17 -0.34 6.15
N LEU A 176 4.62 -1.04 5.17
CA LEU A 176 5.35 -1.64 4.06
C LEU A 176 5.13 -0.90 2.73
N GLY A 177 3.88 -0.48 2.47
CA GLY A 177 3.47 0.17 1.23
C GLY A 177 4.17 1.50 1.00
N ILE A 178 4.45 2.26 2.05
CA ILE A 178 5.16 3.55 1.94
C ILE A 178 6.55 3.42 1.29
N TYR A 179 7.28 2.31 1.50
CA TYR A 179 8.53 2.05 0.79
C TYR A 179 8.30 1.85 -0.72
N CYS A 180 7.24 1.13 -1.09
CA CYS A 180 6.84 0.91 -2.47
C CYS A 180 6.46 2.24 -3.14
N ILE A 181 5.64 3.05 -2.46
CA ILE A 181 5.21 4.38 -2.90
C ILE A 181 6.42 5.28 -3.10
N SER A 182 7.37 5.29 -2.17
CA SER A 182 8.58 6.11 -2.24
C SER A 182 9.43 5.82 -3.48
N TRP A 183 9.57 4.54 -3.88
CA TRP A 183 10.24 4.19 -5.13
C TRP A 183 9.48 4.68 -6.37
N ILE A 184 8.16 4.56 -6.38
CA ILE A 184 7.33 5.02 -7.51
C ILE A 184 7.39 6.54 -7.62
N GLU A 185 7.27 7.25 -6.50
CA GLU A 185 7.26 8.70 -6.45
C GLU A 185 8.53 9.32 -7.07
N ASP A 186 9.73 8.84 -6.72
CA ASP A 186 10.98 9.44 -7.17
C ASP A 186 11.23 9.26 -8.69
N PHE A 187 10.66 8.24 -9.31
CA PHE A 187 10.78 7.96 -10.74
C PHE A 187 9.58 8.38 -11.57
N THR A 188 8.60 9.07 -10.97
CA THR A 188 7.42 9.63 -11.67
C THR A 188 7.31 11.13 -11.37
N LYS A 189 6.95 11.94 -12.39
CA LYS A 189 6.89 13.42 -12.26
C LYS A 189 5.50 13.99 -12.49
N GLU A 190 4.65 13.25 -13.22
CA GLU A 190 3.29 13.67 -13.54
C GLU A 190 2.33 13.26 -12.42
N GLU A 191 1.12 13.79 -12.45
CA GLU A 191 0.07 13.44 -11.52
C GLU A 191 -0.14 11.93 -11.47
N MET A 192 -0.34 11.39 -10.26
CA MET A 192 -0.63 9.97 -10.06
C MET A 192 -2.14 9.75 -10.07
N VAL A 193 -2.59 8.83 -10.93
CA VAL A 193 -4.00 8.45 -11.05
C VAL A 193 -4.16 7.00 -10.62
N LEU A 194 -5.04 6.74 -9.66
CA LEU A 194 -5.40 5.38 -9.26
C LEU A 194 -6.34 4.78 -10.31
N LYS A 195 -5.97 3.61 -10.84
CA LYS A 195 -6.79 2.84 -11.78
C LYS A 195 -7.57 1.74 -11.07
N HIS A 196 -6.89 0.93 -10.26
CA HIS A 196 -7.49 -0.16 -9.50
C HIS A 196 -6.77 -0.30 -8.16
N VAL A 197 -7.50 -0.73 -7.13
CA VAL A 197 -6.91 -1.11 -5.84
C VAL A 197 -7.58 -2.37 -5.30
N TYR A 198 -6.75 -3.25 -4.73
CA TYR A 198 -7.16 -4.49 -4.08
C TYR A 198 -6.62 -4.49 -2.65
N ALA A 199 -7.43 -4.91 -1.68
CA ALA A 199 -6.96 -5.09 -0.32
C ALA A 199 -7.55 -6.36 0.31
N ASN A 200 -6.82 -6.93 1.26
CA ASN A 200 -7.33 -7.85 2.25
C ASN A 200 -7.40 -7.09 3.58
N VAL A 201 -8.61 -6.73 3.99
CA VAL A 201 -8.86 -5.97 5.22
C VAL A 201 -9.48 -6.90 6.26
N LYS A 202 -8.93 -6.88 7.48
CA LYS A 202 -9.48 -7.62 8.61
C LYS A 202 -9.62 -6.67 9.80
N ASN A 203 -10.84 -6.54 10.32
CA ASN A 203 -11.16 -5.64 11.43
C ASN A 203 -10.70 -4.17 11.16
N GLY A 204 -10.85 -3.69 9.92
CA GLY A 204 -10.42 -2.35 9.50
C GLY A 204 -8.91 -2.18 9.27
N VAL A 205 -8.13 -3.25 9.39
CA VAL A 205 -6.67 -3.24 9.18
C VAL A 205 -6.31 -3.79 7.82
N ASN A 206 -5.56 -3.04 7.02
CA ASN A 206 -5.04 -3.51 5.74
C ASN A 206 -3.96 -4.59 5.97
N LEU A 207 -4.27 -5.85 5.69
CA LEU A 207 -3.31 -6.96 5.74
C LEU A 207 -2.56 -7.14 4.41
N TYR A 208 -3.17 -6.73 3.31
CA TYR A 208 -2.60 -6.72 1.97
C TYR A 208 -3.23 -5.61 1.15
N THR A 209 -2.42 -4.93 0.33
CA THR A 209 -2.90 -3.91 -0.61
C THR A 209 -2.09 -4.02 -1.90
N CYS A 210 -2.80 -4.00 -3.02
CA CYS A 210 -2.21 -3.91 -4.36
C CYS A 210 -2.91 -2.81 -5.14
N ALA A 211 -2.17 -1.80 -5.58
CA ALA A 211 -2.69 -0.65 -6.31
C ALA A 211 -2.07 -0.58 -7.71
N TYR A 212 -2.92 -0.43 -8.71
CA TYR A 212 -2.56 -0.15 -10.10
C TYR A 212 -2.78 1.32 -10.35
N MET A 213 -1.74 2.01 -10.75
CA MET A 213 -1.71 3.46 -10.91
C MET A 213 -1.08 3.85 -12.24
N GLN A 214 -1.29 5.09 -12.65
CA GLN A 214 -0.73 5.69 -13.85
C GLN A 214 -0.18 7.08 -13.55
N SER A 215 1.04 7.38 -13.99
CA SER A 215 1.61 8.74 -13.98
C SER A 215 2.08 9.06 -15.39
N GLY A 216 1.33 9.94 -16.09
CA GLY A 216 1.54 10.15 -17.51
C GLY A 216 1.48 8.85 -18.31
N GLU A 217 2.59 8.51 -19.00
CA GLU A 217 2.69 7.25 -19.76
C GLU A 217 3.25 6.07 -18.94
N ILE A 218 3.60 6.28 -17.66
CA ILE A 218 4.24 5.26 -16.81
C ILE A 218 3.15 4.49 -16.05
N ALA A 219 3.03 3.20 -16.33
CA ALA A 219 2.19 2.29 -15.54
C ALA A 219 2.90 1.93 -14.21
N CYS A 220 2.22 2.04 -13.08
CA CYS A 220 2.76 1.76 -11.77
C CYS A 220 1.94 0.69 -11.04
N VAL A 221 2.63 -0.27 -10.43
CA VAL A 221 2.01 -1.27 -9.56
C VAL A 221 2.72 -1.24 -8.22
N MET A 222 1.94 -1.02 -7.17
CA MET A 222 2.37 -1.12 -5.79
C MET A 222 1.72 -2.32 -5.12
N GLU A 223 2.51 -3.17 -4.50
CA GLU A 223 2.02 -4.32 -3.75
C GLU A 223 2.70 -4.37 -2.38
N CYS A 224 1.90 -4.48 -1.32
CA CYS A 224 2.40 -4.67 0.04
C CYS A 224 1.49 -5.61 0.83
N GLY A 225 2.05 -6.35 1.79
CA GLY A 225 1.24 -7.28 2.58
C GLY A 225 1.96 -7.84 3.79
N MET A 226 1.15 -8.18 4.81
CA MET A 226 1.56 -8.86 6.04
C MET A 226 1.00 -10.28 6.12
N ASP A 227 0.05 -10.64 5.25
CA ASP A 227 -0.66 -11.92 5.23
C ASP A 227 0.01 -12.96 4.31
N ARG A 228 1.05 -12.56 3.60
CA ARG A 228 1.76 -13.41 2.63
C ARG A 228 3.23 -13.04 2.50
N GLU A 229 4.04 -13.99 2.03
CA GLU A 229 5.43 -13.75 1.66
C GLU A 229 5.55 -13.62 0.16
N LYS A 230 6.24 -12.56 -0.31
CA LYS A 230 6.65 -12.38 -1.70
C LYS A 230 8.05 -11.77 -1.76
N GLU A 231 8.66 -11.79 -2.94
CA GLU A 231 9.96 -11.15 -3.16
C GLU A 231 9.87 -9.63 -2.94
N LYS A 232 10.83 -9.08 -2.21
CA LYS A 232 10.88 -7.66 -1.83
C LYS A 232 11.66 -6.87 -2.87
N ILE A 233 10.98 -6.48 -3.97
CA ILE A 233 11.64 -5.97 -5.17
C ILE A 233 11.05 -4.67 -5.69
N VAL A 234 11.90 -3.94 -6.43
CA VAL A 234 11.49 -2.91 -7.39
C VAL A 234 11.90 -3.35 -8.78
N THR A 235 11.00 -3.26 -9.74
CA THR A 235 11.29 -3.44 -11.17
C THR A 235 10.96 -2.15 -11.91
N ILE A 236 11.97 -1.51 -12.49
CA ILE A 236 11.81 -0.33 -13.37
C ILE A 236 12.06 -0.81 -14.79
N LYS A 237 11.02 -0.76 -15.64
CA LYS A 237 11.10 -1.11 -17.06
C LYS A 237 11.15 0.14 -17.91
N GLY A 238 12.04 0.14 -18.86
CA GLY A 238 12.14 1.16 -19.90
C GLY A 238 12.04 0.56 -21.29
N THR A 239 12.11 1.43 -22.30
CA THR A 239 12.00 1.05 -23.73
C THR A 239 13.18 0.23 -24.25
N LYS A 240 14.34 0.22 -23.54
CA LYS A 240 15.59 -0.48 -23.93
C LYS A 240 16.04 -1.54 -22.94
N GLY A 241 15.36 -1.66 -21.77
CA GLY A 241 15.78 -2.61 -20.76
C GLY A 241 15.01 -2.47 -19.47
N LYS A 242 15.51 -3.10 -18.42
CA LYS A 242 14.91 -3.04 -17.08
C LYS A 242 15.99 -3.06 -15.98
N ILE A 243 15.62 -2.52 -14.83
CA ILE A 243 16.38 -2.64 -13.58
C ILE A 243 15.52 -3.41 -12.59
N VAL A 244 16.11 -4.36 -11.87
CA VAL A 244 15.47 -5.06 -10.74
C VAL A 244 16.33 -4.88 -9.51
N VAL A 245 15.79 -4.27 -8.45
CA VAL A 245 16.49 -3.96 -7.19
C VAL A 245 16.03 -4.90 -6.08
N ARG A 246 16.95 -5.39 -5.24
CA ARG A 246 16.73 -6.32 -4.12
C ARG A 246 17.60 -6.01 -2.91
N PRO A 247 17.01 -6.09 -1.68
CA PRO A 247 15.59 -5.91 -1.36
C PRO A 247 15.23 -4.43 -1.36
N LEU A 248 14.01 -4.05 -1.78
CA LEU A 248 13.62 -2.66 -2.02
C LEU A 248 13.81 -1.71 -0.80
N HIS A 249 13.53 -2.18 0.41
CA HIS A 249 13.62 -1.37 1.65
C HIS A 249 15.03 -1.23 2.22
N ARG A 250 15.99 -1.96 1.65
CA ARG A 250 17.41 -2.00 2.02
C ARG A 250 18.22 -2.34 0.78
N ALA A 251 18.11 -1.50 -0.24
CA ALA A 251 18.69 -1.76 -1.54
C ALA A 251 20.22 -1.90 -1.47
N PHE A 252 20.77 -3.06 -1.90
CA PHE A 252 22.21 -3.29 -2.03
C PHE A 252 22.59 -4.11 -3.26
N GLN A 253 21.61 -4.73 -3.95
CA GLN A 253 21.80 -5.50 -5.18
C GLN A 253 20.83 -5.04 -6.25
N MET A 254 21.29 -4.95 -7.51
CA MET A 254 20.44 -4.76 -8.67
C MET A 254 20.93 -5.55 -9.87
N THR A 255 19.97 -5.95 -10.71
CA THR A 255 20.20 -6.49 -12.05
C THR A 255 19.77 -5.48 -13.08
N VAL A 256 20.66 -5.09 -13.96
CA VAL A 256 20.36 -4.26 -15.15
C VAL A 256 20.33 -5.18 -16.36
N THR A 257 19.21 -5.22 -17.06
CA THR A 257 19.05 -6.04 -18.28
C THR A 257 18.79 -5.13 -19.46
N THR A 258 19.68 -5.15 -20.43
CA THR A 258 19.57 -4.53 -21.77
C THR A 258 19.88 -5.63 -22.80
N ASP A 259 20.70 -5.39 -23.79
CA ASP A 259 21.29 -6.43 -24.67
C ASP A 259 22.24 -7.36 -23.87
N VAL A 260 22.71 -6.87 -22.72
CA VAL A 260 23.54 -7.60 -21.75
C VAL A 260 22.87 -7.61 -20.39
N VAL A 261 23.25 -8.55 -19.52
CA VAL A 261 22.80 -8.61 -18.12
C VAL A 261 23.99 -8.24 -17.23
N GLU A 262 23.79 -7.21 -16.42
CA GLU A 262 24.77 -6.75 -15.43
C GLU A 262 24.22 -6.95 -14.02
N GLU A 263 24.94 -7.69 -13.18
CA GLU A 263 24.65 -7.82 -11.73
C GLU A 263 25.56 -6.82 -10.99
N ILE A 264 24.93 -5.95 -10.20
CA ILE A 264 25.62 -4.89 -9.45
C ILE A 264 25.27 -5.05 -7.97
N GLU A 265 26.30 -5.14 -7.14
CA GLU A 265 26.17 -5.17 -5.68
C GLU A 265 26.99 -4.02 -5.10
N ILE A 266 26.35 -3.20 -4.25
CA ILE A 266 27.01 -2.10 -3.55
C ILE A 266 26.68 -2.23 -2.06
N PRO A 267 27.67 -2.63 -1.22
CA PRO A 267 27.46 -2.79 0.21
C PRO A 267 27.22 -1.45 0.89
N TYR A 268 26.58 -1.48 2.06
CA TYR A 268 26.49 -0.30 2.92
C TYR A 268 27.86 0.10 3.46
N VAL A 269 28.03 1.39 3.75
CA VAL A 269 29.21 1.90 4.43
C VAL A 269 29.32 1.35 5.85
N VAL A 270 28.19 1.33 6.57
CA VAL A 270 28.05 0.76 7.92
C VAL A 270 26.85 -0.19 7.94
N ASP A 271 25.65 0.36 7.78
CA ASP A 271 24.37 -0.35 7.69
C ASP A 271 23.34 0.49 6.91
N ASP A 272 22.09 0.01 6.84
CA ASP A 272 21.01 0.68 6.08
C ASP A 272 20.43 1.94 6.77
N PHE A 273 20.92 2.35 7.94
CA PHE A 273 20.58 3.60 8.63
C PHE A 273 21.65 4.69 8.45
N TYR A 274 22.90 4.29 8.28
CA TYR A 274 24.02 5.21 8.28
C TYR A 274 23.84 6.34 7.26
N GLY A 275 23.42 6.01 6.05
CA GLY A 275 23.28 7.01 4.96
C GLY A 275 22.27 8.10 5.29
N GLU A 276 21.09 7.74 5.82
CA GLU A 276 20.05 8.73 6.17
C GLU A 276 20.47 9.61 7.36
N ILE A 277 21.13 9.03 8.38
CA ILE A 277 21.63 9.80 9.52
C ILE A 277 22.71 10.77 9.08
N LYS A 278 23.66 10.32 8.25
CA LYS A 278 24.73 11.16 7.72
C LYS A 278 24.17 12.31 6.86
N ALA A 279 23.23 12.02 5.98
CA ALA A 279 22.57 13.01 5.13
C ALA A 279 21.80 14.05 5.95
N PHE A 280 21.12 13.64 7.02
CA PHE A 280 20.45 14.54 7.95
C PHE A 280 21.45 15.49 8.63
N VAL A 281 22.56 14.94 9.14
CA VAL A 281 23.62 15.73 9.80
C VAL A 281 24.24 16.74 8.84
N ASP A 282 24.49 16.34 7.59
CA ASP A 282 25.06 17.23 6.56
C ASP A 282 24.08 18.38 6.23
N CYS A 283 22.78 18.09 6.06
CA CYS A 283 21.74 19.11 5.86
C CYS A 283 21.68 20.10 7.03
N TYR A 284 21.71 19.61 8.27
CA TYR A 284 21.68 20.45 9.45
C TYR A 284 22.90 21.37 9.52
N GLN A 285 24.10 20.86 9.25
CA GLN A 285 25.34 21.65 9.23
C GLN A 285 25.36 22.73 8.14
N GLN A 286 24.67 22.48 7.02
CA GLN A 286 24.51 23.44 5.93
C GLN A 286 23.38 24.45 6.17
N GLY A 287 22.61 24.29 7.25
CA GLY A 287 21.46 25.15 7.55
C GLY A 287 20.24 24.91 6.65
N ASN A 288 20.17 23.75 5.97
CA ASN A 288 19.04 23.38 5.15
C ASN A 288 17.87 22.93 6.03
N ILE A 289 16.64 23.16 5.55
CA ILE A 289 15.41 22.75 6.25
C ILE A 289 14.79 21.46 5.68
N GLU A 290 15.33 20.96 4.56
CA GLU A 290 14.93 19.71 3.89
C GLU A 290 16.15 19.06 3.22
N ASN A 291 15.97 17.79 2.76
CA ASN A 291 17.00 17.01 2.08
C ASN A 291 16.61 16.69 0.64
N ASP A 292 17.56 16.72 -0.30
CA ASP A 292 17.28 16.49 -1.73
C ASP A 292 16.87 15.05 -2.07
N HIS A 293 17.25 14.04 -1.27
CA HIS A 293 16.85 12.64 -1.49
C HIS A 293 15.39 12.39 -1.08
N ILE A 294 14.88 13.15 -0.10
CA ILE A 294 13.50 13.13 0.35
C ILE A 294 13.09 14.55 0.73
N SER A 295 12.77 15.36 -0.27
CA SER A 295 12.33 16.74 -0.07
C SER A 295 10.94 16.79 0.59
N HIS A 296 10.56 17.93 1.14
CA HIS A 296 9.20 18.15 1.65
C HIS A 296 8.15 17.85 0.59
N ALA A 297 8.42 18.22 -0.67
CA ALA A 297 7.52 17.91 -1.78
C ALA A 297 7.41 16.41 -2.05
N ALA A 298 8.51 15.66 -1.95
CA ALA A 298 8.50 14.20 -2.12
C ALA A 298 7.73 13.50 -0.99
N SER A 299 7.94 13.89 0.28
CA SER A 299 7.17 13.36 1.41
C SER A 299 5.68 13.67 1.29
N LEU A 300 5.32 14.90 0.87
CA LEU A 300 3.92 15.27 0.61
C LEU A 300 3.31 14.40 -0.49
N ARG A 301 4.02 14.21 -1.59
CA ARG A 301 3.57 13.38 -2.71
C ARG A 301 3.42 11.90 -2.32
N CYS A 302 4.30 11.38 -1.47
CA CYS A 302 4.13 10.03 -0.88
C CYS A 302 2.85 9.94 -0.03
N ALA A 303 2.55 10.97 0.78
CA ALA A 303 1.31 11.04 1.56
C ALA A 303 0.06 11.12 0.67
N GLU A 304 0.10 11.93 -0.40
CA GLU A 304 -0.98 12.05 -1.40
C GLU A 304 -1.29 10.72 -2.08
N ILE A 305 -0.24 9.98 -2.50
CA ILE A 305 -0.40 8.65 -3.12
C ILE A 305 -0.96 7.65 -2.10
N MET A 306 -0.47 7.65 -0.87
CA MET A 306 -0.95 6.76 0.21
C MET A 306 -2.42 7.03 0.54
N GLU A 307 -2.81 8.30 0.70
CA GLU A 307 -4.19 8.72 0.96
C GLU A 307 -5.11 8.40 -0.22
N MET A 308 -4.66 8.62 -1.47
CA MET A 308 -5.39 8.24 -2.69
C MET A 308 -5.68 6.73 -2.72
N ILE A 309 -4.68 5.88 -2.37
CA ILE A 309 -4.86 4.43 -2.30
C ILE A 309 -5.85 4.07 -1.18
N GLN A 310 -5.70 4.66 0.01
CA GLN A 310 -6.59 4.41 1.15
C GLN A 310 -8.03 4.83 0.83
N ASN A 311 -8.22 6.01 0.25
CA ASN A 311 -9.53 6.49 -0.20
C ASN A 311 -10.11 5.60 -1.30
N GLY A 312 -9.25 5.05 -2.14
CA GLY A 312 -9.60 4.02 -3.11
C GLY A 312 -10.18 2.75 -2.49
N LEU A 313 -9.96 2.44 -1.23
CA LEU A 313 -10.50 1.27 -0.51
C LEU A 313 -11.88 1.52 0.14
N SER A 314 -12.38 2.74 0.20
CA SER A 314 -13.70 3.04 0.73
C SER A 314 -14.75 3.12 -0.40
N TYR A 315 -15.96 2.62 -0.18
CA TYR A 315 -17.08 2.77 -1.11
C TYR A 315 -17.74 4.13 -0.94
N ASP A 316 -18.41 4.59 -1.99
CA ASP A 316 -19.19 5.82 -2.01
C ASP A 316 -20.41 5.69 -2.96
N GLU A 317 -21.29 6.69 -2.95
CA GLU A 317 -22.48 6.73 -3.82
C GLU A 317 -22.13 6.62 -5.32
N LYS A 318 -20.97 7.10 -5.72
CA LYS A 318 -20.51 6.97 -7.12
C LYS A 318 -20.22 5.52 -7.46
N THR A 319 -19.78 4.73 -6.49
CA THR A 319 -19.56 3.29 -6.65
C THR A 319 -20.88 2.59 -7.01
N LEU A 320 -21.98 2.88 -6.31
CA LEU A 320 -23.30 2.33 -6.60
C LEU A 320 -23.78 2.70 -8.00
N LEU A 321 -23.67 3.98 -8.37
CA LEU A 321 -24.08 4.46 -9.69
C LEU A 321 -23.29 3.78 -10.84
N LEU A 322 -22.02 3.50 -10.62
CA LEU A 322 -21.17 2.81 -11.60
C LEU A 322 -21.55 1.34 -11.72
N LEU A 323 -21.77 0.64 -10.60
CA LEU A 323 -22.21 -0.76 -10.60
C LEU A 323 -23.58 -0.90 -11.28
N GLU A 324 -24.52 0.00 -11.01
CA GLU A 324 -25.82 0.02 -11.67
C GLU A 324 -25.72 0.26 -13.19
N LYS A 325 -24.79 1.12 -13.62
CA LYS A 325 -24.51 1.35 -15.03
C LYS A 325 -23.92 0.10 -15.69
N GLU A 326 -22.99 -0.57 -15.03
CA GLU A 326 -22.38 -1.82 -15.54
C GLU A 326 -23.41 -2.91 -15.75
N GLU A 327 -24.34 -3.11 -14.80
CA GLU A 327 -25.40 -4.11 -14.88
C GLU A 327 -26.31 -3.92 -16.12
N LYS A 328 -26.42 -2.69 -16.63
CA LYS A 328 -27.21 -2.33 -17.81
C LYS A 328 -26.45 -2.40 -19.14
N GLN A 329 -25.13 -2.58 -19.07
CA GLN A 329 -24.24 -2.41 -20.23
C GLN A 329 -24.03 -3.70 -21.03
N TYR A 330 -24.07 -4.86 -20.38
CA TYR A 330 -23.67 -6.11 -20.98
C TYR A 330 -24.85 -6.98 -21.43
N HIS A 331 -24.63 -7.73 -22.51
CA HIS A 331 -25.59 -8.68 -23.07
C HIS A 331 -24.93 -10.05 -23.24
N LEU A 332 -25.74 -11.11 -23.12
CA LEU A 332 -25.30 -12.50 -23.30
C LEU A 332 -26.32 -13.24 -24.15
N GLN A 333 -25.91 -13.76 -25.30
CA GLN A 333 -26.76 -14.63 -26.14
C GLN A 333 -26.49 -16.10 -25.79
N GLU A 334 -27.48 -16.97 -26.01
CA GLU A 334 -27.35 -18.40 -25.71
C GLU A 334 -26.12 -19.05 -26.39
N LYS A 335 -25.82 -18.66 -27.63
CA LYS A 335 -24.67 -19.16 -28.41
C LYS A 335 -23.29 -18.74 -27.80
N ASP A 336 -23.26 -17.70 -26.98
CA ASP A 336 -22.03 -17.13 -26.41
C ASP A 336 -21.74 -17.62 -24.98
N ILE A 337 -22.63 -18.43 -24.39
CA ILE A 337 -22.50 -18.93 -23.01
C ILE A 337 -21.19 -19.71 -22.82
N GLU A 338 -20.93 -20.66 -23.72
CA GLU A 338 -19.72 -21.48 -23.64
C GLU A 338 -18.44 -20.63 -23.85
N ARG A 339 -18.51 -19.66 -24.75
CA ARG A 339 -17.41 -18.70 -24.97
C ARG A 339 -17.13 -17.87 -23.73
N LEU A 340 -18.18 -17.35 -23.08
CA LEU A 340 -18.04 -16.61 -21.79
C LEU A 340 -17.44 -17.49 -20.71
N GLY A 341 -17.94 -18.72 -20.55
CA GLY A 341 -17.42 -19.67 -19.57
C GLY A 341 -15.95 -19.98 -19.77
N ASN A 342 -15.50 -20.14 -21.02
CA ASN A 342 -14.11 -20.35 -21.37
C ASN A 342 -13.25 -19.10 -21.10
N LEU A 343 -13.75 -17.90 -21.39
CA LEU A 343 -13.07 -16.65 -21.04
C LEU A 343 -12.87 -16.53 -19.53
N LEU A 344 -13.89 -16.81 -18.73
CA LEU A 344 -13.80 -16.82 -17.26
C LEU A 344 -12.75 -17.82 -16.77
N ARG A 345 -12.74 -19.02 -17.35
CA ARG A 345 -11.75 -20.06 -17.01
C ARG A 345 -10.32 -19.69 -17.39
N GLU A 346 -10.10 -19.03 -18.52
CA GLU A 346 -8.75 -18.65 -18.97
C GLU A 346 -8.24 -17.39 -18.29
N ASN A 347 -9.07 -16.33 -18.19
CA ASN A 347 -8.66 -15.06 -17.61
C ASN A 347 -8.35 -15.16 -16.11
N GLN A 348 -9.02 -16.04 -15.36
CA GLN A 348 -8.71 -16.22 -13.93
C GLN A 348 -7.29 -16.72 -13.65
N LYS A 349 -6.59 -17.29 -14.65
CA LYS A 349 -5.20 -17.72 -14.51
C LYS A 349 -4.22 -16.56 -14.30
N ALA A 350 -4.64 -15.33 -14.58
CA ALA A 350 -3.86 -14.13 -14.31
C ALA A 350 -3.92 -13.70 -12.83
N TYR A 351 -4.81 -14.28 -12.04
CA TYR A 351 -4.98 -13.98 -10.62
C TYR A 351 -4.27 -15.03 -9.76
N ASP A 352 -4.04 -14.70 -8.50
CA ASP A 352 -3.40 -15.59 -7.52
C ASP A 352 -4.32 -16.69 -6.97
N ARG A 353 -5.62 -16.53 -7.19
CA ARG A 353 -6.66 -17.52 -6.81
C ARG A 353 -7.53 -17.88 -7.99
N ILE A 354 -8.07 -19.09 -7.95
CA ILE A 354 -8.95 -19.63 -8.98
C ILE A 354 -10.38 -19.73 -8.44
N ALA A 355 -11.36 -19.31 -9.24
CA ALA A 355 -12.77 -19.32 -8.90
C ALA A 355 -13.50 -20.56 -9.43
N TYR A 356 -14.49 -21.01 -8.68
CA TYR A 356 -15.60 -21.81 -9.17
C TYR A 356 -16.50 -20.90 -10.01
N VAL A 357 -16.87 -21.32 -11.21
CA VAL A 357 -17.72 -20.56 -12.16
C VAL A 357 -18.99 -21.30 -12.44
N ARG A 358 -20.13 -20.60 -12.40
CA ARG A 358 -21.43 -21.13 -12.80
C ARG A 358 -22.25 -20.07 -13.53
N ILE A 359 -22.89 -20.45 -14.65
CA ILE A 359 -23.85 -19.61 -15.38
C ILE A 359 -25.21 -20.27 -15.32
N TYR A 360 -26.21 -19.52 -14.91
CA TYR A 360 -27.59 -19.95 -14.83
C TYR A 360 -28.41 -19.28 -15.93
N ASP A 361 -29.30 -20.05 -16.56
CA ASP A 361 -30.43 -19.54 -17.32
C ASP A 361 -31.61 -19.42 -16.35
N GLU A 362 -31.94 -18.21 -15.96
CA GLU A 362 -32.95 -17.97 -14.91
C GLU A 362 -34.38 -18.21 -15.42
N VAL A 363 -34.62 -18.07 -16.73
CA VAL A 363 -35.92 -18.38 -17.34
C VAL A 363 -36.14 -19.88 -17.42
N LYS A 364 -35.10 -20.65 -17.76
CA LYS A 364 -35.17 -22.12 -17.80
C LYS A 364 -34.95 -22.76 -16.44
N ASN A 365 -34.55 -21.96 -15.42
CA ASN A 365 -34.12 -22.41 -14.10
C ASN A 365 -33.09 -23.56 -14.17
N ALA A 366 -32.07 -23.38 -14.98
CA ALA A 366 -31.08 -24.41 -15.27
C ALA A 366 -29.65 -23.85 -15.22
N VAL A 367 -28.71 -24.69 -14.79
CA VAL A 367 -27.27 -24.42 -14.96
C VAL A 367 -26.91 -24.69 -16.42
N VAL A 368 -26.39 -23.72 -17.12
CA VAL A 368 -26.03 -23.80 -18.54
C VAL A 368 -24.51 -23.80 -18.79
N TYR A 369 -23.73 -23.48 -17.78
CA TYR A 369 -22.28 -23.65 -17.78
C TYR A 369 -21.79 -23.87 -16.34
N GLU A 370 -20.79 -24.76 -16.17
CA GLU A 370 -20.16 -25.00 -14.87
C GLU A 370 -18.68 -25.36 -15.03
N TYR A 371 -17.84 -24.74 -14.19
CA TYR A 371 -16.43 -25.08 -14.04
C TYR A 371 -16.05 -25.10 -12.57
N ILE A 372 -15.65 -26.29 -12.07
CA ILE A 372 -15.23 -26.49 -10.67
C ILE A 372 -13.73 -26.80 -10.67
N PRO A 373 -12.86 -25.87 -10.26
CA PRO A 373 -11.45 -26.15 -10.07
C PRO A 373 -11.21 -27.14 -8.92
N GLN A 374 -10.11 -27.85 -8.98
CA GLN A 374 -9.71 -28.79 -7.92
C GLN A 374 -9.67 -28.06 -6.55
N GLY A 375 -10.31 -28.65 -5.54
CA GLY A 375 -10.37 -28.12 -4.18
C GLY A 375 -11.37 -26.98 -3.95
N LYS A 376 -12.17 -26.61 -4.96
CA LYS A 376 -13.21 -25.57 -4.85
C LYS A 376 -14.64 -26.09 -4.69
N ASP A 377 -14.82 -27.39 -4.47
CA ASP A 377 -16.15 -28.01 -4.26
C ASP A 377 -16.92 -27.37 -3.10
N LYS A 378 -16.25 -26.92 -2.05
CA LYS A 378 -16.86 -26.24 -0.91
C LYS A 378 -17.47 -24.87 -1.26
N ASN A 379 -17.07 -24.27 -2.37
CA ASN A 379 -17.57 -22.98 -2.81
C ASN A 379 -19.00 -23.03 -3.35
N VAL A 380 -19.59 -24.23 -3.49
CA VAL A 380 -20.98 -24.40 -3.95
C VAL A 380 -21.99 -23.61 -3.10
N LEU A 381 -21.78 -23.53 -1.77
CA LEU A 381 -22.65 -22.74 -0.89
C LEU A 381 -22.52 -21.24 -1.13
N TYR A 382 -21.30 -20.77 -1.40
CA TYR A 382 -21.06 -19.36 -1.73
C TYR A 382 -21.64 -19.00 -3.10
N ILE A 383 -21.51 -19.86 -4.10
CA ILE A 383 -22.16 -19.71 -5.42
C ILE A 383 -23.68 -19.57 -5.26
N ALA A 384 -24.29 -20.46 -4.49
CA ALA A 384 -25.73 -20.43 -4.24
C ALA A 384 -26.13 -19.15 -3.47
N GLY A 385 -25.44 -18.83 -2.38
CA GLY A 385 -25.70 -17.65 -1.57
C GLY A 385 -25.56 -16.32 -2.33
N LYS A 386 -24.53 -16.17 -3.18
CA LYS A 386 -24.34 -14.98 -4.04
C LYS A 386 -25.47 -14.85 -5.07
N ARG A 387 -25.85 -15.97 -5.72
CA ARG A 387 -27.01 -15.99 -6.62
C ARG A 387 -28.31 -15.61 -5.91
N ASN A 388 -28.53 -16.10 -4.69
CA ASN A 388 -29.72 -15.77 -3.91
C ASN A 388 -29.79 -14.26 -3.60
N VAL A 389 -28.66 -13.62 -3.28
CA VAL A 389 -28.59 -12.15 -3.14
C VAL A 389 -29.03 -11.48 -4.45
N LEU A 390 -28.47 -11.89 -5.59
CA LEU A 390 -28.83 -11.32 -6.89
C LEU A 390 -30.32 -11.49 -7.18
N LEU A 391 -30.91 -12.67 -6.96
CA LEU A 391 -32.34 -12.94 -7.18
C LEU A 391 -33.24 -12.13 -6.24
N LYS A 392 -32.78 -11.86 -5.01
CA LYS A 392 -33.52 -11.09 -4.01
C LYS A 392 -33.50 -9.60 -4.28
N THR A 393 -32.34 -9.08 -4.71
CA THR A 393 -32.11 -7.65 -4.89
C THR A 393 -32.32 -7.19 -6.33
N MET A 394 -32.24 -8.10 -7.30
CA MET A 394 -32.22 -7.84 -8.73
C MET A 394 -31.00 -7.01 -9.19
N HIS A 395 -29.96 -6.99 -8.36
CA HIS A 395 -28.67 -6.38 -8.58
C HIS A 395 -27.54 -7.41 -8.46
N SER A 396 -26.34 -7.05 -8.91
CA SER A 396 -25.16 -7.86 -8.63
C SER A 396 -24.96 -8.03 -7.12
N SER A 397 -24.43 -9.15 -6.70
CA SER A 397 -24.15 -9.36 -5.27
C SER A 397 -23.09 -8.37 -4.75
N PHE A 398 -22.30 -7.76 -5.64
CA PHE A 398 -21.37 -6.69 -5.28
C PHE A 398 -22.09 -5.36 -5.07
N TYR A 399 -23.06 -4.98 -5.90
CA TYR A 399 -23.91 -3.83 -5.64
C TYR A 399 -24.60 -3.95 -4.27
N ALA A 400 -25.23 -5.09 -4.01
CA ALA A 400 -25.91 -5.34 -2.74
C ALA A 400 -24.95 -5.28 -1.54
N TYR A 401 -23.72 -5.74 -1.69
CA TYR A 401 -22.68 -5.63 -0.67
C TYR A 401 -22.30 -4.16 -0.41
N VAL A 402 -22.05 -3.39 -1.45
CA VAL A 402 -21.71 -1.95 -1.33
C VAL A 402 -22.86 -1.16 -0.72
N GLU A 403 -24.08 -1.43 -1.12
CA GLU A 403 -25.30 -0.83 -0.56
C GLU A 403 -25.47 -1.17 0.94
N HIS A 404 -25.11 -2.40 1.32
CA HIS A 404 -25.09 -2.80 2.73
C HIS A 404 -24.05 -2.03 3.53
N GLU A 405 -22.82 -1.93 3.02
CA GLU A 405 -21.71 -1.22 3.67
C GLU A 405 -22.00 0.28 3.86
N LEU A 406 -22.67 0.91 2.88
CA LEU A 406 -22.97 2.34 2.93
C LEU A 406 -24.20 2.68 3.78
N HIS A 407 -25.26 1.87 3.69
CA HIS A 407 -26.58 2.23 4.21
C HIS A 407 -27.15 1.22 5.22
N GLY A 408 -26.47 0.10 5.46
CA GLY A 408 -27.00 -0.99 6.29
C GLY A 408 -28.20 -1.73 5.66
N THR A 409 -28.48 -1.48 4.37
CA THR A 409 -29.50 -2.19 3.60
C THR A 409 -29.16 -3.68 3.54
N TYR A 410 -30.16 -4.57 3.45
CA TYR A 410 -29.96 -6.02 3.38
C TYR A 410 -29.31 -6.67 4.61
N SER A 411 -29.38 -6.04 5.78
CA SER A 411 -28.84 -6.57 7.05
C SER A 411 -29.52 -7.88 7.52
N ASP A 412 -30.68 -8.21 6.93
CA ASP A 412 -31.42 -9.47 7.14
C ASP A 412 -30.87 -10.64 6.32
N LEU A 413 -30.03 -10.39 5.32
CA LEU A 413 -29.45 -11.42 4.46
C LEU A 413 -28.23 -12.04 5.12
N SER A 414 -28.28 -13.31 5.47
CA SER A 414 -27.21 -14.02 6.17
C SER A 414 -26.83 -15.35 5.52
N PHE A 415 -25.54 -15.68 5.64
CA PHE A 415 -25.01 -16.97 5.21
C PHE A 415 -25.59 -18.12 6.08
N PRO A 416 -25.87 -19.32 5.52
CA PRO A 416 -25.50 -19.77 4.17
C PRO A 416 -26.54 -19.49 3.07
N GLU A 417 -27.75 -19.04 3.40
CA GLU A 417 -28.81 -18.81 2.41
C GLU A 417 -28.46 -17.64 1.49
N TYR A 418 -27.89 -16.58 2.04
CA TYR A 418 -27.44 -15.41 1.31
C TYR A 418 -25.95 -15.15 1.59
N CYS A 419 -25.21 -14.75 0.57
CA CYS A 419 -23.81 -14.38 0.69
C CYS A 419 -23.62 -12.96 0.11
N LEU A 420 -23.62 -11.95 0.98
CA LEU A 420 -23.33 -10.56 0.65
C LEU A 420 -21.83 -10.42 0.38
N SER A 421 -21.41 -10.76 -0.82
CA SER A 421 -20.05 -10.58 -1.31
C SER A 421 -20.04 -10.56 -2.84
N ALA A 422 -19.01 -9.95 -3.44
CA ALA A 422 -18.88 -9.84 -4.89
C ALA A 422 -18.83 -11.20 -5.60
N GLY A 423 -19.39 -11.28 -6.82
CA GLY A 423 -19.24 -12.42 -7.71
C GLY A 423 -20.52 -13.04 -8.26
N ALA A 424 -21.70 -12.44 -8.08
CA ALA A 424 -22.88 -12.74 -8.88
C ALA A 424 -23.27 -11.50 -9.69
N PHE A 425 -23.42 -11.67 -11.00
CA PHE A 425 -23.71 -10.60 -11.96
C PHE A 425 -24.96 -10.91 -12.79
N PRO A 426 -25.95 -9.97 -12.86
CA PRO A 426 -27.17 -10.16 -13.62
C PRO A 426 -26.98 -9.80 -15.09
N ILE A 427 -27.61 -10.55 -15.98
CA ILE A 427 -27.78 -10.21 -17.39
C ILE A 427 -29.26 -10.13 -17.69
N PHE A 428 -29.71 -8.93 -18.03
CA PHE A 428 -31.10 -8.66 -18.38
C PHE A 428 -31.34 -8.70 -19.88
N GLU A 429 -32.49 -9.26 -20.29
CA GLU A 429 -32.98 -9.22 -21.66
C GLU A 429 -34.42 -8.65 -21.65
N ASN A 430 -34.62 -7.51 -22.31
CA ASN A 430 -35.92 -6.80 -22.31
C ASN A 430 -36.49 -6.51 -20.90
N GLY A 431 -35.61 -6.18 -19.94
CA GLY A 431 -35.99 -5.90 -18.54
C GLY A 431 -36.28 -7.13 -17.68
N VAL A 432 -36.07 -8.34 -18.20
CA VAL A 432 -36.22 -9.61 -17.47
C VAL A 432 -34.84 -10.18 -17.20
N LEU A 433 -34.59 -10.67 -15.97
CA LEU A 433 -33.35 -11.37 -15.63
C LEU A 433 -33.27 -12.66 -16.46
N ARG A 434 -32.32 -12.70 -17.37
CA ARG A 434 -32.15 -13.81 -18.31
C ARG A 434 -31.08 -14.79 -17.82
N TYR A 435 -29.91 -14.27 -17.45
CA TYR A 435 -28.81 -15.09 -16.95
C TYR A 435 -28.22 -14.51 -15.66
N SER A 436 -27.72 -15.40 -14.81
CA SER A 436 -26.85 -15.05 -13.70
C SER A 436 -25.47 -15.68 -13.92
N VAL A 437 -24.43 -14.85 -13.96
CA VAL A 437 -23.04 -15.30 -14.01
C VAL A 437 -22.48 -15.25 -12.60
N VAL A 438 -22.04 -16.38 -12.07
CA VAL A 438 -21.60 -16.46 -10.67
C VAL A 438 -20.22 -17.07 -10.56
N THR A 439 -19.33 -16.40 -9.82
CA THR A 439 -17.98 -16.86 -9.48
C THR A 439 -17.75 -16.82 -7.99
N SER A 440 -16.92 -17.72 -7.48
CA SER A 440 -16.54 -17.74 -6.07
C SER A 440 -15.21 -18.44 -5.83
N GLY A 441 -14.36 -17.83 -5.06
CA GLY A 441 -13.08 -18.41 -4.63
C GLY A 441 -11.86 -17.54 -4.81
N MET A 442 -12.04 -16.34 -5.33
CA MET A 442 -11.02 -15.29 -5.43
C MET A 442 -11.10 -14.37 -4.20
N HIS A 443 -10.27 -13.36 -4.13
CA HIS A 443 -10.45 -12.28 -3.16
C HIS A 443 -11.70 -11.47 -3.49
N GLU A 444 -12.31 -10.88 -2.48
CA GLU A 444 -13.54 -10.11 -2.64
C GLU A 444 -13.38 -9.02 -3.70
N GLY A 445 -14.42 -8.85 -4.57
CA GLY A 445 -14.37 -7.97 -5.73
C GLY A 445 -13.64 -8.55 -6.96
N GLN A 446 -12.58 -9.39 -6.81
CA GLN A 446 -11.95 -10.06 -7.96
C GLN A 446 -12.93 -10.99 -8.69
N ASP A 447 -13.81 -11.64 -7.94
CA ASP A 447 -14.89 -12.45 -8.49
C ASP A 447 -15.77 -11.60 -9.44
N HIS A 448 -16.13 -10.37 -9.05
CA HIS A 448 -16.91 -9.45 -9.88
C HIS A 448 -16.09 -8.90 -11.05
N ALA A 449 -14.86 -8.42 -10.78
CA ALA A 449 -13.97 -7.87 -11.78
C ALA A 449 -13.68 -8.86 -12.92
N LEU A 450 -13.50 -10.15 -12.61
CA LEU A 450 -13.32 -11.21 -13.59
C LEU A 450 -14.54 -11.32 -14.52
N ILE A 451 -15.75 -11.28 -13.95
CA ILE A 451 -16.99 -11.37 -14.76
C ILE A 451 -17.08 -10.19 -15.71
N VAL A 452 -16.90 -8.96 -15.20
CA VAL A 452 -16.98 -7.74 -16.00
C VAL A 452 -15.91 -7.70 -17.09
N GLN A 453 -14.67 -8.08 -16.77
CA GLN A 453 -13.61 -8.21 -17.77
C GLN A 453 -13.98 -9.15 -18.92
N CYS A 454 -14.53 -10.31 -18.61
CA CYS A 454 -14.92 -11.29 -19.60
C CYS A 454 -16.13 -10.83 -20.45
N LEU A 455 -17.10 -10.18 -19.80
CA LEU A 455 -18.25 -9.59 -20.50
C LEU A 455 -17.84 -8.43 -21.41
N SER A 456 -16.89 -7.58 -20.98
CA SER A 456 -16.31 -6.52 -21.81
C SER A 456 -15.65 -7.09 -23.08
N GLN A 457 -14.85 -8.14 -22.93
CA GLN A 457 -14.22 -8.84 -24.06
C GLN A 457 -15.25 -9.51 -25.00
N LEU A 458 -16.31 -10.08 -24.43
CA LEU A 458 -17.35 -10.76 -25.20
C LEU A 458 -18.18 -9.77 -26.03
N ASN A 459 -18.48 -8.60 -25.46
CA ASN A 459 -19.35 -7.58 -26.03
C ASN A 459 -18.60 -6.51 -26.85
N ASP A 460 -17.25 -6.58 -26.89
CA ASP A 460 -16.39 -5.57 -27.52
C ASP A 460 -16.64 -4.14 -26.97
N ILE A 461 -16.88 -4.07 -25.66
CA ILE A 461 -17.10 -2.82 -24.91
C ILE A 461 -15.83 -2.55 -24.10
N PRO A 462 -15.25 -1.33 -24.12
CA PRO A 462 -14.14 -1.01 -23.26
C PRO A 462 -14.49 -1.28 -21.78
N GLN A 463 -13.61 -1.96 -21.07
CA GLN A 463 -13.77 -2.13 -19.63
C GLN A 463 -13.86 -0.74 -19.00
N SER A 464 -14.83 -0.53 -18.14
CA SER A 464 -14.97 0.74 -17.43
C SER A 464 -13.69 1.02 -16.64
N ASP A 465 -13.26 2.27 -16.58
CA ASP A 465 -12.15 2.73 -15.70
C ASP A 465 -12.52 2.63 -14.20
N PHE A 466 -13.40 1.69 -13.88
CA PHE A 466 -13.91 1.50 -12.55
C PHE A 466 -12.82 0.89 -11.66
N PRO A 467 -12.36 1.57 -10.61
CA PRO A 467 -11.50 0.97 -9.63
C PRO A 467 -12.33 -0.04 -8.83
N TYR A 468 -12.30 -1.31 -9.24
CA TYR A 468 -12.87 -2.37 -8.42
C TYR A 468 -12.09 -2.43 -7.12
N ARG A 469 -12.71 -1.94 -6.08
CA ARG A 469 -12.21 -2.04 -4.72
C ARG A 469 -12.47 -3.47 -4.26
N ILE A 470 -11.40 -4.14 -3.95
CA ILE A 470 -11.43 -5.51 -3.46
C ILE A 470 -11.00 -5.44 -2.01
N VAL A 471 -11.98 -5.40 -1.16
CA VAL A 471 -11.79 -5.45 0.30
C VAL A 471 -11.74 -6.90 0.78
#